data_cdff8500368baaa3f36ec6cd778a60a6
#
_entry.id   cdff8500368baaa3f36ec6cd778a60a6
#
_cell.length_a   1.000
_cell.length_b   1.000
_cell.length_c   1.000
_cell.angle_alpha   90.00
_cell.angle_beta   90.00
_cell.angle_gamma   90.00
#
_symmetry.space_group_name_H-M   'P 1'
#
loop_
_entity.id
_entity.type
_entity.pdbx_description
1 polymer ?
#
loop_
_entity_poly.entity_id
_entity_poly.type
_entity_poly.pdbx_seq_one_letter_code
_entity_poly.pdbx_strand_id
1 'polypeptide(L)'
;MGGFFGAVAHQDVTLDIFFGVDYHSHLGTRRGGMLIHDQQDGFQRQIHSIENTPFRTKFEKDLTEFHGQSGIGCISDTDPQPLLVRSHLGLYAITTVGIINNAEQLIQKYFSDHGHQFMAMSSGKVNSTELAAALINQKDNLVDGILHAQKEIQGSLTLLILTEKGEIIAARDRVGRLPVLIGQKEGAHCVSFESFAYHKLGYIDAYELGPQEIVRITADGFETLSPAGKEMKICAFLWTYYGYPNSNYQGINVEVMRYRNGEIMARDEISRGALPKVDYVAGVPDSGLPHAIGFANRSGKPFARPFVKYTPTWPRSFMPANQEVRNQVAKMKQIPVPELIEGKKLLFVDDSIVRGTQLRETVEFLYESGAEEVHMRSACPPIMYSCKYLNFSRGNSDMDLLARRTVQELEGDEGQQHLEEYADGTSERGQCMLKTICEKFGFTSLGYQSLEGLLEAIGLDRDKVCTYCWNGKG
;
A
#
# COMPACT_ATOMS: atom_id res chain seq x y z
N MET A 1 -3.11 -5.49 -2.60
CA MET A 1 -3.69 -4.53 -1.65
C MET A 1 -4.93 -3.91 -2.29
N GLY A 2 -5.44 -2.82 -1.82
CA GLY A 2 -6.59 -2.14 -2.41
C GLY A 2 -6.79 -0.77 -1.75
N GLY A 3 -7.74 -0.01 -2.28
CA GLY A 3 -8.15 1.27 -1.73
C GLY A 3 -9.60 1.55 -2.08
N PHE A 4 -10.24 2.39 -1.31
CA PHE A 4 -11.63 2.77 -1.55
C PHE A 4 -11.85 4.28 -1.55
N PHE A 5 -12.93 4.66 -2.18
CA PHE A 5 -13.45 6.02 -2.15
C PHE A 5 -14.98 5.97 -1.96
N GLY A 6 -15.52 6.88 -1.18
CA GLY A 6 -16.95 7.06 -1.01
C GLY A 6 -17.31 8.54 -0.96
N ALA A 7 -18.52 8.90 -1.41
CA ALA A 7 -19.03 10.27 -1.34
C ALA A 7 -20.53 10.32 -1.12
N VAL A 8 -20.99 11.34 -0.40
CA VAL A 8 -22.39 11.69 -0.21
C VAL A 8 -22.55 13.19 -0.44
N ALA A 9 -23.53 13.59 -1.26
CA ALA A 9 -23.74 14.98 -1.60
C ALA A 9 -25.23 15.28 -1.84
N HIS A 10 -25.58 16.58 -1.87
CA HIS A 10 -26.90 17.05 -2.34
C HIS A 10 -27.04 16.99 -3.86
N GLN A 11 -25.93 16.82 -4.57
CA GLN A 11 -25.86 16.70 -6.03
C GLN A 11 -25.36 15.31 -6.41
N ASP A 12 -25.36 15.00 -7.71
CA ASP A 12 -24.85 13.75 -8.24
C ASP A 12 -23.35 13.56 -7.91
N VAL A 13 -22.99 12.37 -7.42
CA VAL A 13 -21.61 12.02 -7.00
C VAL A 13 -20.90 11.08 -7.98
N THR A 14 -21.53 10.74 -9.10
CA THR A 14 -21.02 9.73 -10.04
C THR A 14 -19.57 10.01 -10.46
N LEU A 15 -19.26 11.25 -10.84
CA LEU A 15 -17.91 11.63 -11.24
C LEU A 15 -16.94 11.68 -10.06
N ASP A 16 -17.40 12.08 -8.87
CA ASP A 16 -16.57 12.06 -7.67
C ASP A 16 -16.15 10.62 -7.32
N ILE A 17 -17.07 9.65 -7.41
CA ILE A 17 -16.76 8.23 -7.19
C ILE A 17 -15.84 7.70 -8.28
N PHE A 18 -16.14 7.98 -9.56
CA PHE A 18 -15.33 7.51 -10.68
C PHE A 18 -13.86 7.95 -10.58
N PHE A 19 -13.62 9.25 -10.44
CA PHE A 19 -12.26 9.77 -10.32
C PHE A 19 -11.63 9.45 -8.96
N GLY A 20 -12.42 9.49 -7.87
CA GLY A 20 -11.94 9.13 -6.54
C GLY A 20 -11.40 7.69 -6.49
N VAL A 21 -12.10 6.74 -7.13
CA VAL A 21 -11.63 5.35 -7.25
C VAL A 21 -10.42 5.25 -8.20
N ASP A 22 -10.45 5.92 -9.35
CA ASP A 22 -9.34 5.93 -10.32
C ASP A 22 -8.04 6.40 -9.69
N TYR A 23 -8.09 7.41 -8.81
CA TYR A 23 -6.93 7.90 -8.06
C TYR A 23 -6.33 6.89 -7.09
N HIS A 24 -7.02 5.78 -6.79
CA HIS A 24 -6.50 4.66 -6.01
C HIS A 24 -5.91 3.52 -6.87
N SER A 25 -5.83 3.68 -8.20
CA SER A 25 -5.34 2.64 -9.13
C SER A 25 -3.90 2.19 -8.88
N HIS A 26 -3.08 2.98 -8.16
CA HIS A 26 -1.74 2.58 -7.75
C HIS A 26 -1.74 1.54 -6.60
N LEU A 27 -2.85 1.37 -5.89
CA LEU A 27 -2.99 0.44 -4.74
C LEU A 27 -3.42 -0.97 -5.13
N GLY A 28 -3.87 -1.20 -6.36
CA GLY A 28 -4.28 -2.51 -6.83
C GLY A 28 -4.42 -2.59 -8.35
N THR A 29 -4.39 -3.81 -8.88
CA THR A 29 -4.26 -4.04 -10.32
C THR A 29 -5.25 -5.05 -10.91
N ARG A 30 -6.13 -5.66 -10.09
CA ARG A 30 -6.94 -6.77 -10.58
C ARG A 30 -8.40 -6.44 -10.79
N ARG A 31 -9.03 -5.81 -9.81
CA ARG A 31 -10.46 -5.52 -9.80
C ARG A 31 -10.72 -4.07 -9.50
N GLY A 32 -11.69 -3.48 -10.18
CA GLY A 32 -12.28 -2.21 -9.83
C GLY A 32 -13.78 -2.37 -9.70
N GLY A 33 -14.41 -1.65 -8.78
CA GLY A 33 -15.84 -1.64 -8.62
C GLY A 33 -16.38 -0.29 -8.23
N MET A 34 -17.53 0.06 -8.76
CA MET A 34 -18.31 1.25 -8.42
C MET A 34 -19.73 0.85 -8.07
N LEU A 35 -20.30 1.53 -7.11
CA LEU A 35 -21.69 1.42 -6.74
C LEU A 35 -22.21 2.81 -6.36
N ILE A 36 -23.28 3.22 -7.03
CA ILE A 36 -24.00 4.48 -6.79
C ILE A 36 -25.39 4.15 -6.27
N HIS A 37 -25.89 4.97 -5.38
CA HIS A 37 -27.24 4.87 -4.84
C HIS A 37 -28.04 6.14 -5.13
N ASP A 38 -29.22 5.94 -5.71
CA ASP A 38 -30.26 6.93 -5.87
C ASP A 38 -31.50 6.50 -5.08
N GLN A 39 -32.25 7.49 -4.56
CA GLN A 39 -33.45 7.19 -3.76
C GLN A 39 -34.60 6.57 -4.55
N GLN A 40 -34.68 6.83 -5.87
CA GLN A 40 -35.73 6.32 -6.74
C GLN A 40 -35.31 5.00 -7.38
N ASP A 41 -34.09 4.92 -7.94
CA ASP A 41 -33.61 3.79 -8.71
C ASP A 41 -32.80 2.77 -7.85
N GLY A 42 -32.49 3.11 -6.61
CA GLY A 42 -31.77 2.26 -5.69
C GLY A 42 -30.29 2.12 -6.01
N PHE A 43 -29.74 0.92 -5.84
CA PHE A 43 -28.32 0.63 -6.02
C PHE A 43 -27.99 0.24 -7.46
N GLN A 44 -27.08 0.98 -8.09
CA GLN A 44 -26.51 0.72 -9.42
C GLN A 44 -25.06 0.29 -9.22
N ARG A 45 -24.65 -0.88 -9.73
CA ARG A 45 -23.33 -1.46 -9.46
C ARG A 45 -22.67 -2.03 -10.71
N GLN A 46 -21.38 -1.73 -10.90
CA GLN A 46 -20.50 -2.36 -11.88
C GLN A 46 -19.17 -2.79 -11.25
N ILE A 47 -18.68 -3.96 -11.68
CA ILE A 47 -17.38 -4.50 -11.25
C ILE A 47 -16.67 -5.03 -12.49
N HIS A 48 -15.41 -4.58 -12.71
CA HIS A 48 -14.60 -5.00 -13.85
C HIS A 48 -13.24 -5.55 -13.43
N SER A 49 -12.69 -6.44 -14.29
CA SER A 49 -11.26 -6.73 -14.26
C SER A 49 -10.48 -5.56 -14.87
N ILE A 50 -9.50 -5.07 -14.13
CA ILE A 50 -8.60 -3.99 -14.56
C ILE A 50 -7.16 -4.50 -14.80
N GLU A 51 -6.98 -5.82 -14.88
CA GLU A 51 -5.65 -6.44 -15.06
C GLU A 51 -4.94 -5.98 -16.35
N ASN A 52 -5.69 -5.83 -17.43
CA ASN A 52 -5.16 -5.51 -18.75
C ASN A 52 -5.60 -4.14 -19.28
N THR A 53 -6.39 -3.40 -18.52
CA THR A 53 -6.94 -2.10 -18.95
C THR A 53 -7.12 -1.20 -17.73
N PRO A 54 -6.68 0.06 -17.75
CA PRO A 54 -6.86 0.98 -16.64
C PRO A 54 -8.32 1.11 -16.21
N PHE A 55 -8.54 1.37 -14.92
CA PHE A 55 -9.86 1.56 -14.32
C PHE A 55 -10.71 2.55 -15.13
N ARG A 56 -10.18 3.73 -15.41
CA ARG A 56 -10.86 4.78 -16.17
C ARG A 56 -11.43 4.29 -17.50
N THR A 57 -10.63 3.59 -18.29
CA THR A 57 -11.05 3.10 -19.61
C THR A 57 -12.13 2.01 -19.51
N LYS A 58 -12.14 1.23 -18.42
CA LYS A 58 -13.16 0.18 -18.22
C LYS A 58 -14.50 0.76 -17.82
N PHE A 59 -14.50 1.78 -16.94
CA PHE A 59 -15.73 2.32 -16.37
C PHE A 59 -16.30 3.53 -17.14
N GLU A 60 -15.55 4.11 -18.09
CA GLU A 60 -15.99 5.27 -18.87
C GLU A 60 -17.35 5.04 -19.56
N LYS A 61 -17.60 3.81 -20.05
CA LYS A 61 -18.85 3.46 -20.72
C LYS A 61 -20.03 3.33 -19.75
N ASP A 62 -19.74 2.92 -18.51
CA ASP A 62 -20.78 2.70 -17.51
C ASP A 62 -21.27 4.03 -16.91
N LEU A 63 -20.52 5.13 -17.08
CA LEU A 63 -20.88 6.43 -16.49
C LEU A 63 -22.24 6.96 -16.93
N THR A 64 -22.70 6.59 -18.12
CA THR A 64 -24.02 7.01 -18.63
C THR A 64 -25.17 6.27 -17.94
N GLU A 65 -24.89 5.17 -17.25
CA GLU A 65 -25.87 4.34 -16.54
C GLU A 65 -25.94 4.69 -15.05
N PHE A 66 -24.93 5.43 -14.54
CA PHE A 66 -24.86 5.80 -13.14
C PHE A 66 -25.42 7.18 -12.89
N HIS A 67 -26.20 7.30 -11.82
CA HIS A 67 -26.60 8.57 -11.23
C HIS A 67 -27.01 8.37 -9.78
N GLY A 68 -26.81 9.38 -8.94
CA GLY A 68 -27.22 9.34 -7.54
C GLY A 68 -26.41 10.27 -6.64
N GLN A 69 -26.88 10.43 -5.42
CA GLN A 69 -26.36 11.37 -4.44
C GLN A 69 -25.38 10.74 -3.45
N SER A 70 -25.21 9.43 -3.50
CA SER A 70 -24.24 8.72 -2.66
C SER A 70 -23.64 7.53 -3.40
N GLY A 71 -22.40 7.19 -3.06
CA GLY A 71 -21.72 6.06 -3.70
C GLY A 71 -20.47 5.62 -2.97
N ILE A 72 -20.05 4.39 -3.25
CA ILE A 72 -18.78 3.81 -2.83
C ILE A 72 -18.12 3.07 -3.99
N GLY A 73 -16.81 3.03 -4.00
CA GLY A 73 -16.09 2.22 -4.96
C GLY A 73 -14.72 1.82 -4.44
N CYS A 74 -14.08 0.89 -5.12
CA CYS A 74 -12.78 0.38 -4.69
C CYS A 74 -11.93 -0.15 -5.84
N ILE A 75 -10.64 -0.17 -5.59
CA ILE A 75 -9.64 -0.97 -6.29
C ILE A 75 -9.27 -2.14 -5.38
N SER A 76 -9.17 -3.36 -5.93
CA SER A 76 -8.84 -4.58 -5.18
C SER A 76 -7.91 -5.49 -5.97
N ASP A 77 -6.98 -6.14 -5.25
CA ASP A 77 -6.11 -7.20 -5.80
C ASP A 77 -6.66 -8.61 -5.56
N THR A 78 -7.77 -8.73 -4.84
CA THR A 78 -8.31 -10.03 -4.45
C THR A 78 -9.74 -10.19 -4.95
N ASP A 79 -10.68 -9.62 -4.27
CA ASP A 79 -12.09 -9.94 -4.39
C ASP A 79 -12.86 -8.92 -5.23
N PRO A 80 -13.84 -9.38 -6.04
CA PRO A 80 -14.82 -8.49 -6.65
C PRO A 80 -15.67 -7.81 -5.58
N GLN A 81 -15.72 -6.49 -5.62
CA GLN A 81 -16.50 -5.64 -4.70
C GLN A 81 -16.74 -4.26 -5.32
N PRO A 82 -17.70 -3.42 -4.84
CA PRO A 82 -18.56 -3.62 -3.65
C PRO A 82 -19.57 -4.75 -3.77
N LEU A 83 -19.97 -5.35 -2.63
CA LEU A 83 -21.04 -6.34 -2.57
C LEU A 83 -22.34 -5.72 -2.06
N LEU A 84 -23.47 -6.14 -2.65
CA LEU A 84 -24.81 -5.85 -2.12
C LEU A 84 -25.22 -6.97 -1.16
N VAL A 85 -25.67 -6.59 0.01
CA VAL A 85 -26.06 -7.49 1.10
C VAL A 85 -27.47 -7.15 1.55
N ARG A 86 -28.34 -8.16 1.58
CA ARG A 86 -29.67 -8.07 2.19
C ARG A 86 -29.74 -8.94 3.41
N SER A 87 -30.01 -8.35 4.56
CA SER A 87 -30.09 -9.07 5.82
C SER A 87 -31.16 -8.46 6.74
N HIS A 88 -31.25 -8.92 7.98
CA HIS A 88 -32.11 -8.31 9.00
C HIS A 88 -31.67 -6.87 9.35
N LEU A 89 -30.42 -6.47 9.01
CA LEU A 89 -29.93 -5.10 9.17
C LEU A 89 -30.35 -4.15 8.03
N GLY A 90 -31.12 -4.64 7.06
CA GLY A 90 -31.57 -3.91 5.87
C GLY A 90 -30.79 -4.29 4.61
N LEU A 91 -30.94 -3.49 3.57
CA LEU A 91 -30.17 -3.59 2.33
C LEU A 91 -29.01 -2.58 2.40
N TYR A 92 -27.80 -3.04 2.15
CA TYR A 92 -26.62 -2.19 2.13
C TYR A 92 -25.58 -2.69 1.15
N ALA A 93 -24.69 -1.80 0.72
CA ALA A 93 -23.50 -2.16 -0.04
C ALA A 93 -22.26 -2.08 0.87
N ILE A 94 -21.30 -2.97 0.67
CA ILE A 94 -20.08 -3.02 1.47
C ILE A 94 -18.84 -3.17 0.59
N THR A 95 -17.77 -2.43 0.95
CA THR A 95 -16.42 -2.65 0.43
C THR A 95 -15.43 -2.73 1.60
N THR A 96 -14.41 -3.59 1.44
CA THR A 96 -13.43 -3.86 2.50
C THR A 96 -12.01 -3.82 1.97
N VAL A 97 -11.08 -3.39 2.80
CA VAL A 97 -9.64 -3.52 2.57
C VAL A 97 -8.99 -4.07 3.82
N GLY A 98 -8.20 -5.13 3.65
CA GLY A 98 -7.53 -5.81 4.75
C GLY A 98 -7.19 -7.25 4.40
N ILE A 99 -6.80 -8.01 5.42
CA ILE A 99 -6.48 -9.44 5.32
C ILE A 99 -7.14 -10.18 6.48
N ILE A 100 -7.75 -11.31 6.18
CA ILE A 100 -8.35 -12.23 7.14
C ILE A 100 -7.51 -13.50 7.15
N ASN A 101 -6.57 -13.61 8.10
CA ASN A 101 -5.66 -14.76 8.17
C ASN A 101 -6.34 -16.04 8.67
N ASN A 102 -7.37 -15.91 9.49
CA ASN A 102 -8.16 -17.01 10.04
C ASN A 102 -9.47 -17.27 9.27
N ALA A 103 -9.51 -16.93 7.97
CA ALA A 103 -10.73 -17.04 7.16
C ALA A 103 -11.36 -18.44 7.21
N GLU A 104 -10.56 -19.51 7.02
CA GLU A 104 -11.06 -20.89 7.06
C GLU A 104 -11.70 -21.26 8.41
N GLN A 105 -11.09 -20.82 9.50
CA GLN A 105 -11.64 -21.05 10.84
C GLN A 105 -12.97 -20.33 11.06
N LEU A 106 -13.06 -19.07 10.58
CA LEU A 106 -14.28 -18.29 10.66
C LEU A 106 -15.40 -18.85 9.78
N ILE A 107 -15.08 -19.35 8.57
CA ILE A 107 -16.01 -20.01 7.68
C ILE A 107 -16.57 -21.28 8.31
N GLN A 108 -15.71 -22.13 8.89
CA GLN A 108 -16.17 -23.36 9.56
C GLN A 108 -17.05 -23.04 10.79
N LYS A 109 -16.67 -22.06 11.60
CA LYS A 109 -17.49 -21.58 12.71
C LYS A 109 -18.85 -21.06 12.22
N TYR A 110 -18.86 -20.26 11.14
CA TYR A 110 -20.10 -19.73 10.56
C TYR A 110 -21.04 -20.83 10.11
N PHE A 111 -20.54 -21.88 9.44
CA PHE A 111 -21.36 -23.03 9.04
C PHE A 111 -21.90 -23.82 10.23
N SER A 112 -21.13 -23.94 11.31
CA SER A 112 -21.58 -24.65 12.51
C SER A 112 -22.68 -23.91 13.25
N ASP A 113 -22.58 -22.57 13.31
CA ASP A 113 -23.40 -21.77 14.22
C ASP A 113 -24.60 -21.11 13.53
N HIS A 114 -24.47 -20.64 12.28
CA HIS A 114 -25.43 -19.69 11.72
C HIS A 114 -25.70 -19.83 10.22
N GLY A 115 -24.75 -20.30 9.44
CA GLY A 115 -24.77 -20.14 8.00
C GLY A 115 -24.96 -21.46 7.25
N HIS A 116 -25.55 -21.34 6.05
CA HIS A 116 -25.70 -22.48 5.16
C HIS A 116 -24.88 -22.39 3.91
N GLN A 117 -24.44 -21.17 3.51
CA GLN A 117 -23.70 -20.97 2.26
C GLN A 117 -23.02 -19.59 2.20
N PHE A 118 -22.02 -19.50 1.33
CA PHE A 118 -21.48 -18.25 0.79
C PHE A 118 -21.77 -18.21 -0.71
N MET A 119 -22.11 -17.04 -1.23
CA MET A 119 -22.52 -16.85 -2.63
C MET A 119 -21.43 -16.22 -3.50
N ALA A 120 -20.63 -15.32 -2.91
CA ALA A 120 -19.56 -14.66 -3.61
C ALA A 120 -18.25 -15.46 -3.46
N MET A 121 -17.88 -16.15 -4.54
CA MET A 121 -16.64 -16.93 -4.61
C MET A 121 -15.61 -16.22 -5.50
N SER A 122 -14.36 -16.22 -5.07
CA SER A 122 -13.25 -15.67 -5.83
C SER A 122 -12.12 -16.71 -5.92
N SER A 123 -11.84 -17.21 -7.14
CA SER A 123 -10.80 -18.21 -7.39
C SER A 123 -10.92 -19.47 -6.50
N GLY A 124 -12.15 -19.95 -6.28
CA GLY A 124 -12.44 -21.12 -5.45
C GLY A 124 -12.43 -20.88 -3.95
N LYS A 125 -12.26 -19.63 -3.51
CA LYS A 125 -12.30 -19.22 -2.09
C LYS A 125 -13.51 -18.32 -1.84
N VAL A 126 -13.98 -18.30 -0.60
CA VAL A 126 -15.02 -17.36 -0.16
C VAL A 126 -14.47 -15.93 -0.29
N ASN A 127 -15.28 -15.02 -0.82
CA ASN A 127 -14.95 -13.60 -0.90
C ASN A 127 -14.80 -13.01 0.51
N SER A 128 -13.66 -12.37 0.78
CA SER A 128 -13.34 -11.84 2.10
C SER A 128 -14.32 -10.74 2.55
N THR A 129 -14.88 -9.99 1.60
CA THR A 129 -15.89 -8.96 1.89
C THR A 129 -17.22 -9.61 2.30
N GLU A 130 -17.61 -10.74 1.68
CA GLU A 130 -18.80 -11.49 2.08
C GLU A 130 -18.63 -12.11 3.46
N LEU A 131 -17.42 -12.65 3.76
CA LEU A 131 -17.12 -13.17 5.10
C LEU A 131 -17.21 -12.06 6.16
N ALA A 132 -16.69 -10.87 5.87
CA ALA A 132 -16.81 -9.71 6.76
C ALA A 132 -18.30 -9.33 6.97
N ALA A 133 -19.10 -9.28 5.91
CA ALA A 133 -20.54 -9.03 5.99
C ALA A 133 -21.28 -10.10 6.80
N ALA A 134 -20.91 -11.38 6.64
CA ALA A 134 -21.49 -12.48 7.41
C ALA A 134 -21.21 -12.33 8.92
N LEU A 135 -20.00 -11.88 9.30
CA LEU A 135 -19.67 -11.61 10.71
C LEU A 135 -20.45 -10.39 11.25
N ILE A 136 -20.58 -9.33 10.44
CA ILE A 136 -21.36 -8.13 10.79
C ILE A 136 -22.82 -8.52 11.05
N ASN A 137 -23.40 -9.35 10.20
CA ASN A 137 -24.79 -9.80 10.31
C ASN A 137 -25.05 -10.76 11.48
N GLN A 138 -24.07 -11.11 12.30
CA GLN A 138 -24.30 -11.85 13.54
C GLN A 138 -24.77 -10.97 14.72
N LYS A 139 -24.91 -9.66 14.51
CA LYS A 139 -25.33 -8.68 15.54
C LYS A 139 -26.58 -7.93 15.10
N ASP A 140 -27.23 -7.28 16.05
CA ASP A 140 -28.53 -6.63 15.85
C ASP A 140 -28.47 -5.24 15.22
N ASN A 141 -27.27 -4.67 15.07
CA ASN A 141 -27.03 -3.40 14.39
C ASN A 141 -25.63 -3.38 13.74
N LEU A 142 -25.43 -2.45 12.79
CA LEU A 142 -24.20 -2.36 12.01
C LEU A 142 -22.97 -2.04 12.87
N VAL A 143 -23.09 -1.19 13.88
CA VAL A 143 -21.95 -0.77 14.73
C VAL A 143 -21.42 -1.95 15.52
N ASP A 144 -22.28 -2.65 16.26
CA ASP A 144 -21.89 -3.84 17.01
C ASP A 144 -21.40 -4.95 16.08
N GLY A 145 -21.99 -5.08 14.90
CA GLY A 145 -21.55 -6.00 13.86
C GLY A 145 -20.13 -5.73 13.37
N ILE A 146 -19.81 -4.47 13.08
CA ILE A 146 -18.46 -4.06 12.65
C ILE A 146 -17.44 -4.33 13.76
N LEU A 147 -17.73 -3.94 15.00
CA LEU A 147 -16.86 -4.18 16.15
C LEU A 147 -16.65 -5.69 16.39
N HIS A 148 -17.70 -6.48 16.22
CA HIS A 148 -17.61 -7.94 16.28
C HIS A 148 -16.71 -8.50 15.19
N ALA A 149 -16.91 -8.12 13.94
CA ALA A 149 -16.08 -8.57 12.83
C ALA A 149 -14.59 -8.20 13.04
N GLN A 150 -14.30 -6.98 13.48
CA GLN A 150 -12.94 -6.53 13.78
C GLN A 150 -12.30 -7.30 14.95
N LYS A 151 -13.09 -7.78 15.90
CA LYS A 151 -12.62 -8.59 17.03
C LYS A 151 -12.30 -10.03 16.62
N GLU A 152 -13.16 -10.65 15.80
CA GLU A 152 -13.01 -12.06 15.38
C GLU A 152 -11.90 -12.22 14.31
N ILE A 153 -11.67 -11.22 13.47
CA ILE A 153 -10.70 -11.27 12.40
C ILE A 153 -9.26 -11.16 12.93
N GLN A 154 -8.45 -12.16 12.62
CA GLN A 154 -6.99 -12.07 12.78
C GLN A 154 -6.37 -11.50 11.51
N GLY A 155 -5.92 -10.24 11.58
CA GLY A 155 -5.41 -9.52 10.43
C GLY A 155 -5.74 -8.04 10.51
N SER A 156 -6.42 -7.52 9.49
CA SER A 156 -6.93 -6.15 9.46
C SER A 156 -8.25 -6.09 8.70
N LEU A 157 -9.13 -5.17 9.08
CA LEU A 157 -10.39 -4.89 8.42
C LEU A 157 -10.75 -3.42 8.50
N THR A 158 -10.63 -2.73 7.37
CA THR A 158 -11.13 -1.37 7.14
C THR A 158 -12.24 -1.46 6.11
N LEU A 159 -13.35 -0.75 6.29
CA LEU A 159 -14.52 -0.91 5.42
C LEU A 159 -15.34 0.37 5.24
N LEU A 160 -16.13 0.39 4.15
CA LEU A 160 -17.24 1.29 3.95
C LEU A 160 -18.53 0.49 3.77
N ILE A 161 -19.60 0.95 4.37
CA ILE A 161 -20.96 0.49 4.13
C ILE A 161 -21.79 1.66 3.62
N LEU A 162 -22.45 1.50 2.48
CA LEU A 162 -23.44 2.43 1.97
C LEU A 162 -24.84 1.84 2.23
N THR A 163 -25.63 2.54 3.02
CA THR A 163 -26.97 2.11 3.42
C THR A 163 -28.02 2.47 2.37
N GLU A 164 -29.20 1.85 2.42
CA GLU A 164 -30.37 2.20 1.56
C GLU A 164 -30.92 3.61 1.84
N LYS A 165 -30.43 4.30 2.88
CA LYS A 165 -30.74 5.70 3.15
C LYS A 165 -29.78 6.66 2.45
N GLY A 166 -28.78 6.15 1.74
CA GLY A 166 -27.74 6.95 1.12
C GLY A 166 -26.65 7.45 2.07
N GLU A 167 -26.59 6.95 3.31
CA GLU A 167 -25.56 7.28 4.29
C GLU A 167 -24.37 6.33 4.17
N ILE A 168 -23.14 6.82 4.35
CA ILE A 168 -21.93 6.00 4.42
C ILE A 168 -21.53 5.78 5.86
N ILE A 169 -21.31 4.53 6.26
CA ILE A 169 -20.64 4.16 7.50
C ILE A 169 -19.21 3.78 7.15
N ALA A 170 -18.24 4.52 7.68
CA ALA A 170 -16.82 4.25 7.52
C ALA A 170 -16.25 3.69 8.83
N ALA A 171 -15.48 2.62 8.76
CA ALA A 171 -14.84 2.01 9.92
C ALA A 171 -13.36 1.77 9.66
N ARG A 172 -12.49 2.34 10.50
CA ARG A 172 -11.05 2.11 10.47
C ARG A 172 -10.70 0.82 11.22
N ASP A 173 -9.71 0.10 10.73
CA ASP A 173 -9.13 -1.09 11.35
C ASP A 173 -8.88 -0.93 12.87
N ARG A 174 -8.97 -2.02 13.61
CA ARG A 174 -8.88 -2.05 15.08
C ARG A 174 -7.69 -1.27 15.65
N VAL A 175 -6.55 -1.33 15.01
CA VAL A 175 -5.35 -0.58 15.40
C VAL A 175 -4.94 0.49 14.37
N GLY A 176 -5.81 0.81 13.42
CA GLY A 176 -5.62 1.91 12.47
C GLY A 176 -4.46 1.75 11.50
N ARG A 177 -4.19 0.53 10.99
CA ARG A 177 -3.06 0.27 10.09
C ARG A 177 -3.12 1.05 8.78
N LEU A 178 -4.33 1.24 8.24
CA LEU A 178 -4.59 2.09 7.09
C LEU A 178 -5.29 3.38 7.53
N PRO A 179 -5.04 4.49 6.83
CA PRO A 179 -5.77 5.73 7.07
C PRO A 179 -7.22 5.61 6.58
N VAL A 180 -8.11 6.36 7.19
CA VAL A 180 -9.46 6.64 6.70
C VAL A 180 -9.69 8.13 6.89
N LEU A 181 -9.76 8.86 5.78
CA LEU A 181 -9.75 10.31 5.74
C LEU A 181 -11.11 10.81 5.26
N ILE A 182 -11.69 11.80 5.93
CA ILE A 182 -12.90 12.48 5.51
C ILE A 182 -12.51 13.82 4.92
N GLY A 183 -12.97 14.06 3.69
CA GLY A 183 -12.93 15.37 3.04
C GLY A 183 -14.30 16.01 3.00
N GLN A 184 -14.35 17.35 2.95
CA GLN A 184 -15.58 18.12 2.84
C GLN A 184 -15.49 19.18 1.75
N LYS A 185 -16.61 19.46 1.12
CA LYS A 185 -16.87 20.63 0.28
C LYS A 185 -18.33 21.07 0.48
N GLU A 186 -18.73 22.19 -0.08
CA GLU A 186 -20.09 22.68 0.07
C GLU A 186 -21.13 21.63 -0.35
N GLY A 187 -22.01 21.25 0.59
CA GLY A 187 -23.07 20.26 0.36
C GLY A 187 -22.59 18.82 0.06
N ALA A 188 -21.36 18.47 0.42
CA ALA A 188 -20.82 17.13 0.17
C ALA A 188 -19.71 16.75 1.15
N HIS A 189 -19.67 15.45 1.48
CA HIS A 189 -18.58 14.79 2.20
C HIS A 189 -18.11 13.57 1.45
N CYS A 190 -16.80 13.28 1.57
CA CYS A 190 -16.21 12.06 1.02
C CYS A 190 -15.36 11.33 2.05
N VAL A 191 -15.07 10.07 1.77
CA VAL A 191 -14.17 9.23 2.55
C VAL A 191 -13.19 8.49 1.65
N SER A 192 -11.91 8.47 2.02
CA SER A 192 -10.83 7.97 1.17
C SER A 192 -9.66 7.42 1.98
N PHE A 193 -8.81 6.60 1.37
CA PHE A 193 -7.47 6.28 1.88
C PHE A 193 -6.44 7.37 1.58
N GLU A 194 -6.63 8.12 0.49
CA GLU A 194 -5.64 9.04 -0.03
C GLU A 194 -6.19 10.47 0.00
N SER A 195 -5.54 11.38 0.73
CA SER A 195 -5.99 12.77 0.79
C SER A 195 -5.89 13.47 -0.56
N PHE A 196 -4.87 13.15 -1.37
CA PHE A 196 -4.74 13.75 -2.70
C PHE A 196 -5.95 13.46 -3.60
N ALA A 197 -6.56 12.28 -3.45
CA ALA A 197 -7.69 11.85 -4.28
C ALA A 197 -8.87 12.83 -4.15
N TYR A 198 -9.23 13.19 -2.94
CA TYR A 198 -10.33 14.13 -2.73
C TYR A 198 -9.92 15.60 -2.90
N HIS A 199 -8.65 15.96 -2.64
CA HIS A 199 -8.16 17.31 -2.97
C HIS A 199 -8.28 17.59 -4.47
N LYS A 200 -8.01 16.61 -5.34
CA LYS A 200 -8.20 16.73 -6.79
C LYS A 200 -9.67 16.91 -7.20
N LEU A 201 -10.60 16.54 -6.34
CA LEU A 201 -12.05 16.69 -6.55
C LEU A 201 -12.64 17.92 -5.84
N GLY A 202 -11.77 18.80 -5.30
CA GLY A 202 -12.17 20.04 -4.67
C GLY A 202 -12.64 19.93 -3.22
N TYR A 203 -12.41 18.77 -2.59
CA TYR A 203 -12.63 18.62 -1.14
C TYR A 203 -11.41 19.12 -0.38
N ILE A 204 -11.63 19.56 0.86
CA ILE A 204 -10.59 19.91 1.83
C ILE A 204 -10.60 18.91 2.98
N ASP A 205 -9.49 18.81 3.72
CA ASP A 205 -9.38 17.94 4.89
C ASP A 205 -10.43 18.32 5.96
N ALA A 206 -11.17 17.33 6.44
CA ALA A 206 -12.13 17.51 7.52
C ALA A 206 -11.75 16.71 8.77
N TYR A 207 -11.44 15.41 8.60
CA TYR A 207 -11.14 14.54 9.72
C TYR A 207 -10.36 13.29 9.29
N GLU A 208 -9.51 12.76 10.16
CA GLU A 208 -8.92 11.43 10.03
C GLU A 208 -9.40 10.54 11.18
N LEU A 209 -10.04 9.40 10.86
CA LEU A 209 -10.55 8.48 11.85
C LEU A 209 -9.40 7.92 12.71
N GLY A 210 -9.64 7.80 14.01
CA GLY A 210 -8.77 7.06 14.91
C GLY A 210 -8.87 5.54 14.74
N PRO A 211 -8.03 4.75 15.44
CA PRO A 211 -8.09 3.29 15.42
C PRO A 211 -9.46 2.79 15.88
N GLN A 212 -10.03 1.79 15.18
CA GLN A 212 -11.34 1.20 15.50
C GLN A 212 -12.54 2.16 15.43
N GLU A 213 -12.33 3.41 15.09
CA GLU A 213 -13.40 4.39 15.04
C GLU A 213 -14.39 4.08 13.91
N ILE A 214 -15.68 4.29 14.21
CA ILE A 214 -16.79 4.14 13.27
C ILE A 214 -17.51 5.47 13.17
N VAL A 215 -17.66 5.98 11.94
CA VAL A 215 -18.27 7.27 11.63
C VAL A 215 -19.37 7.10 10.60
N ARG A 216 -20.51 7.80 10.80
CA ARG A 216 -21.57 7.98 9.80
C ARG A 216 -21.33 9.28 9.05
N ILE A 217 -21.45 9.23 7.73
CA ILE A 217 -21.21 10.36 6.83
C ILE A 217 -22.46 10.61 6.01
N THR A 218 -22.89 11.86 5.94
CA THR A 218 -24.02 12.36 5.16
C THR A 218 -23.60 13.56 4.31
N ALA A 219 -24.47 14.11 3.48
CA ALA A 219 -24.19 15.33 2.73
C ALA A 219 -23.95 16.54 3.64
N ASP A 220 -24.59 16.58 4.82
CA ASP A 220 -24.57 17.72 5.74
C ASP A 220 -23.46 17.64 6.80
N GLY A 221 -22.82 16.46 6.97
CA GLY A 221 -21.78 16.29 7.98
C GLY A 221 -21.44 14.83 8.26
N PHE A 222 -20.70 14.65 9.34
CA PHE A 222 -20.38 13.31 9.85
C PHE A 222 -20.49 13.27 11.38
N GLU A 223 -20.76 12.09 11.92
CA GLU A 223 -20.84 11.86 13.36
C GLU A 223 -20.16 10.56 13.76
N THR A 224 -19.52 10.54 14.92
CA THR A 224 -18.90 9.34 15.48
C THR A 224 -19.97 8.43 16.09
N LEU A 225 -20.11 7.23 15.55
CA LEU A 225 -21.00 6.18 16.08
C LEU A 225 -20.32 5.32 17.14
N SER A 226 -19.00 5.11 17.00
CA SER A 226 -18.16 4.43 18.00
C SER A 226 -16.83 5.16 18.10
N PRO A 227 -16.40 5.55 19.31
CA PRO A 227 -15.19 6.36 19.49
C PRO A 227 -13.93 5.57 19.15
N ALA A 228 -12.83 6.29 18.87
CA ALA A 228 -11.54 5.71 18.60
C ALA A 228 -11.00 4.87 19.77
N GLY A 229 -10.35 3.77 19.44
CA GLY A 229 -9.57 2.97 20.37
C GLY A 229 -8.25 3.68 20.76
N LYS A 230 -7.58 3.13 21.77
CA LYS A 230 -6.35 3.73 22.31
C LYS A 230 -5.08 3.29 21.60
N GLU A 231 -5.08 2.11 20.99
CA GLU A 231 -3.91 1.51 20.37
C GLU A 231 -3.85 1.86 18.89
N MET A 232 -2.78 2.53 18.46
CA MET A 232 -2.51 2.82 17.05
C MET A 232 -1.28 2.04 16.57
N LYS A 233 -1.34 1.49 15.37
CA LYS A 233 -0.24 0.83 14.65
C LYS A 233 -0.34 1.15 13.16
N ILE A 234 -0.24 2.42 12.80
CA ILE A 234 -0.28 2.85 11.40
C ILE A 234 0.92 2.28 10.63
N CYS A 235 0.70 1.82 9.41
CA CYS A 235 1.73 1.16 8.62
C CYS A 235 2.82 2.14 8.15
N ALA A 236 4.08 1.89 8.49
CA ALA A 236 5.21 2.73 8.05
C ALA A 236 5.41 2.74 6.52
N PHE A 237 5.04 1.67 5.82
CA PHE A 237 5.12 1.60 4.37
C PHE A 237 4.18 2.55 3.62
N LEU A 238 3.21 3.17 4.29
CA LEU A 238 2.44 4.28 3.72
C LEU A 238 3.37 5.39 3.23
N TRP A 239 4.29 5.81 4.10
CA TRP A 239 5.25 6.86 3.74
C TRP A 239 6.42 6.33 2.91
N THR A 240 6.93 5.14 3.23
CA THR A 240 8.13 4.61 2.59
C THR A 240 7.91 4.32 1.10
N TYR A 241 6.75 3.73 0.74
CA TYR A 241 6.55 3.23 -0.62
C TYR A 241 5.18 3.56 -1.22
N TYR A 242 4.07 3.07 -0.65
CA TYR A 242 2.84 2.98 -1.43
C TYR A 242 1.88 4.16 -1.29
N GLY A 243 2.02 5.01 -0.28
CA GLY A 243 1.26 6.25 -0.19
C GLY A 243 1.60 7.19 -1.35
N TYR A 244 0.60 7.85 -1.89
CA TYR A 244 0.83 8.79 -2.99
C TYR A 244 1.60 10.03 -2.49
N PRO A 245 2.56 10.58 -3.26
CA PRO A 245 3.44 11.65 -2.78
C PRO A 245 2.72 12.87 -2.17
N ASN A 246 1.58 13.24 -2.74
CA ASN A 246 0.80 14.40 -2.28
C ASN A 246 -0.12 14.10 -1.09
N SER A 247 -0.21 12.85 -0.64
CA SER A 247 -1.06 12.48 0.48
C SER A 247 -0.45 12.81 1.82
N ASN A 248 -1.33 13.07 2.79
CA ASN A 248 -0.97 13.26 4.20
C ASN A 248 -1.65 12.19 5.04
N TYR A 249 -0.91 11.64 6.01
CA TYR A 249 -1.43 10.72 7.03
C TYR A 249 -0.93 11.18 8.39
N GLN A 250 -1.78 11.28 9.37
CA GLN A 250 -1.43 11.81 10.70
C GLN A 250 -0.71 13.18 10.62
N GLY A 251 -1.13 14.03 9.68
CA GLY A 251 -0.52 15.34 9.43
C GLY A 251 0.87 15.32 8.78
N ILE A 252 1.37 14.14 8.34
CA ILE A 252 2.70 13.98 7.75
C ILE A 252 2.57 13.70 6.26
N ASN A 253 3.13 14.61 5.44
CA ASN A 253 3.15 14.46 4.00
C ASN A 253 4.13 13.36 3.57
N VAL A 254 3.71 12.54 2.60
CA VAL A 254 4.50 11.40 2.10
C VAL A 254 5.80 11.83 1.44
N GLU A 255 5.76 12.81 0.53
CA GLU A 255 6.94 13.28 -0.21
C GLU A 255 7.96 13.92 0.72
N VAL A 256 7.50 14.79 1.63
CA VAL A 256 8.37 15.46 2.61
C VAL A 256 9.04 14.46 3.54
N MET A 257 8.29 13.43 3.98
CA MET A 257 8.87 12.34 4.79
C MET A 257 9.97 11.61 4.02
N ARG A 258 9.77 11.30 2.74
CA ARG A 258 10.78 10.62 1.91
C ARG A 258 12.05 11.44 1.75
N TYR A 259 11.94 12.74 1.57
CA TYR A 259 13.12 13.65 1.54
C TYR A 259 13.86 13.61 2.87
N ARG A 260 13.15 13.77 4.00
CA ARG A 260 13.74 13.68 5.34
C ARG A 260 14.42 12.34 5.58
N ASN A 261 13.82 11.25 5.12
CA ASN A 261 14.41 9.91 5.24
C ASN A 261 15.74 9.80 4.48
N GLY A 262 15.81 10.30 3.26
CA GLY A 262 17.06 10.37 2.48
C GLY A 262 18.12 11.24 3.14
N GLU A 263 17.75 12.39 3.71
CA GLU A 263 18.65 13.26 4.45
C GLU A 263 19.25 12.57 5.69
N ILE A 264 18.43 11.81 6.44
CA ILE A 264 18.86 11.03 7.60
C ILE A 264 19.84 9.93 7.17
N MET A 265 19.55 9.19 6.10
CA MET A 265 20.46 8.18 5.55
C MET A 265 21.85 8.78 5.25
N ALA A 266 21.88 9.91 4.53
CA ALA A 266 23.13 10.58 4.18
C ALA A 266 23.85 11.12 5.43
N ARG A 267 23.13 11.72 6.39
CA ARG A 267 23.68 12.19 7.67
C ARG A 267 24.40 11.07 8.40
N ASP A 268 23.78 9.91 8.49
CA ASP A 268 24.29 8.77 9.23
C ASP A 268 25.49 8.13 8.53
N GLU A 269 25.53 8.09 7.20
CA GLU A 269 26.70 7.65 6.44
C GLU A 269 27.89 8.62 6.58
N ILE A 270 27.64 9.93 6.51
CA ILE A 270 28.66 10.95 6.72
C ILE A 270 29.25 10.83 8.12
N SER A 271 28.42 10.68 9.15
CA SER A 271 28.86 10.60 10.54
C SER A 271 29.78 9.38 10.82
N ARG A 272 29.55 8.28 10.07
CA ARG A 272 30.36 7.05 10.16
C ARG A 272 31.56 7.04 9.21
N GLY A 273 31.76 8.08 8.39
CA GLY A 273 32.76 8.09 7.33
C GLY A 273 32.55 7.04 6.24
N ALA A 274 31.30 6.58 6.06
CA ALA A 274 30.92 5.49 5.14
C ALA A 274 30.37 5.98 3.80
N LEU A 275 30.24 7.30 3.60
CA LEU A 275 29.73 7.87 2.36
C LEU A 275 30.69 7.54 1.19
N PRO A 276 30.27 6.82 0.14
CA PRO A 276 31.13 6.50 -0.98
C PRO A 276 31.45 7.73 -1.83
N LYS A 277 32.59 7.67 -2.52
CA LYS A 277 32.98 8.71 -3.48
C LYS A 277 32.25 8.44 -4.80
N VAL A 278 31.15 9.14 -5.05
CA VAL A 278 30.32 8.97 -6.24
C VAL A 278 30.21 10.29 -7.02
N ASP A 279 29.96 10.17 -8.33
CA ASP A 279 29.70 11.30 -9.20
C ASP A 279 28.26 11.80 -9.04
N TYR A 280 27.30 10.85 -8.95
CA TYR A 280 25.88 11.17 -8.85
C TYR A 280 25.17 10.30 -7.81
N VAL A 281 24.17 10.90 -7.18
CA VAL A 281 23.10 10.20 -6.47
C VAL A 281 21.89 10.10 -7.41
N ALA A 282 21.27 8.95 -7.47
CA ALA A 282 20.13 8.66 -8.31
C ALA A 282 19.05 7.88 -7.56
N GLY A 283 17.81 7.96 -7.97
CA GLY A 283 16.72 7.17 -7.40
C GLY A 283 16.20 6.12 -8.38
N VAL A 284 15.80 4.98 -7.86
CA VAL A 284 15.05 4.01 -8.65
C VAL A 284 13.66 4.58 -8.91
N PRO A 285 13.24 4.78 -10.17
CA PRO A 285 11.93 5.35 -10.48
C PRO A 285 10.77 4.42 -10.08
N ASP A 286 9.66 4.95 -9.54
CA ASP A 286 9.46 6.37 -9.16
C ASP A 286 9.64 6.57 -7.65
N SER A 287 9.46 5.52 -6.84
CA SER A 287 9.40 5.55 -5.35
C SER A 287 10.74 5.87 -4.67
N GLY A 288 11.86 5.50 -5.30
CA GLY A 288 13.20 5.82 -4.78
C GLY A 288 13.62 7.27 -5.01
N LEU A 289 13.00 7.99 -5.98
CA LEU A 289 13.41 9.34 -6.36
C LEU A 289 13.44 10.33 -5.19
N PRO A 290 12.36 10.51 -4.39
CA PRO A 290 12.36 11.49 -3.33
C PRO A 290 13.36 11.17 -2.21
N HIS A 291 13.57 9.90 -1.88
CA HIS A 291 14.62 9.47 -0.95
C HIS A 291 16.01 9.84 -1.48
N ALA A 292 16.27 9.63 -2.78
CA ALA A 292 17.53 9.98 -3.41
C ALA A 292 17.77 11.50 -3.45
N ILE A 293 16.72 12.30 -3.69
CA ILE A 293 16.81 13.76 -3.65
C ILE A 293 17.23 14.23 -2.24
N GLY A 294 16.58 13.70 -1.20
CA GLY A 294 16.96 14.01 0.19
C GLY A 294 18.40 13.61 0.50
N PHE A 295 18.82 12.43 0.06
CA PHE A 295 20.19 11.94 0.21
C PHE A 295 21.20 12.87 -0.51
N ALA A 296 20.92 13.26 -1.75
CA ALA A 296 21.75 14.16 -2.54
C ALA A 296 21.87 15.54 -1.88
N ASN A 297 20.77 16.11 -1.44
CA ASN A 297 20.73 17.40 -0.75
C ASN A 297 21.63 17.41 0.50
N ARG A 298 21.56 16.35 1.32
CA ARG A 298 22.35 16.27 2.56
C ARG A 298 23.82 15.91 2.32
N SER A 299 24.11 15.04 1.35
CA SER A 299 25.47 14.60 1.05
C SER A 299 26.27 15.62 0.23
N GLY A 300 25.60 16.62 -0.36
CA GLY A 300 26.24 17.59 -1.27
C GLY A 300 26.65 16.97 -2.61
N LYS A 301 26.20 15.77 -2.93
CA LYS A 301 26.44 15.12 -4.21
C LYS A 301 25.37 15.51 -5.23
N PRO A 302 25.72 15.73 -6.51
CA PRO A 302 24.73 16.05 -7.53
C PRO A 302 23.70 14.93 -7.68
N PHE A 303 22.40 15.30 -7.78
CA PHE A 303 21.36 14.36 -8.18
C PHE A 303 21.30 14.25 -9.70
N ALA A 304 21.20 13.01 -10.22
CA ALA A 304 21.03 12.77 -11.65
C ALA A 304 19.95 11.68 -11.88
N ARG A 305 19.47 11.60 -13.10
CA ARG A 305 18.55 10.55 -13.56
C ARG A 305 19.20 9.71 -14.67
N PRO A 306 20.11 8.77 -14.31
CA PRO A 306 20.82 7.94 -15.26
C PRO A 306 19.92 7.06 -16.11
N PHE A 307 18.71 6.78 -15.66
CA PHE A 307 17.64 6.20 -16.45
C PHE A 307 16.28 6.81 -16.13
N VAL A 308 15.41 6.76 -17.11
CA VAL A 308 14.06 7.32 -17.04
C VAL A 308 13.07 6.20 -17.32
N LYS A 309 11.99 6.16 -16.55
CA LYS A 309 10.90 5.22 -16.78
C LYS A 309 10.18 5.57 -18.08
N TYR A 310 9.98 4.58 -18.95
CA TYR A 310 9.16 4.73 -20.14
C TYR A 310 7.68 4.81 -19.73
N THR A 311 7.09 5.99 -19.87
CA THR A 311 5.73 6.29 -19.39
C THR A 311 4.63 5.48 -20.09
N PRO A 312 4.66 5.21 -21.44
CA PRO A 312 3.68 4.36 -22.11
C PRO A 312 3.90 2.87 -21.82
N THR A 313 4.31 2.51 -20.58
CA THR A 313 4.53 1.12 -20.23
C THR A 313 3.23 0.36 -20.05
N TRP A 314 3.32 -0.95 -20.29
CA TRP A 314 2.29 -1.92 -20.01
C TRP A 314 1.83 -1.85 -18.55
N PRO A 315 0.56 -2.12 -18.26
CA PRO A 315 0.08 -2.25 -16.88
C PRO A 315 0.98 -3.18 -16.06
N ARG A 316 1.07 -2.97 -14.75
CA ARG A 316 1.85 -3.83 -13.83
C ARG A 316 1.54 -5.32 -13.96
N SER A 317 0.33 -5.65 -14.40
CA SER A 317 -0.18 -7.02 -14.59
C SER A 317 0.29 -7.67 -15.89
N PHE A 318 0.86 -6.92 -16.84
CA PHE A 318 1.34 -7.53 -18.08
C PHE A 318 2.66 -8.26 -17.83
N MET A 319 2.55 -9.54 -17.46
CA MET A 319 3.65 -10.50 -17.36
C MET A 319 3.50 -11.50 -18.49
N PRO A 320 4.25 -11.36 -19.59
CA PRO A 320 4.23 -12.33 -20.67
C PRO A 320 4.59 -13.73 -20.16
N ALA A 321 3.98 -14.77 -20.70
CA ALA A 321 4.27 -16.16 -20.32
C ALA A 321 5.69 -16.56 -20.75
N ASN A 322 6.22 -15.96 -21.82
CA ASN A 322 7.55 -16.23 -22.35
C ASN A 322 8.63 -15.40 -21.62
N GLN A 323 9.73 -16.06 -21.19
CA GLN A 323 10.83 -15.42 -20.46
C GLN A 323 11.57 -14.38 -21.31
N GLU A 324 11.77 -14.63 -22.60
CA GLU A 324 12.42 -13.66 -23.52
C GLU A 324 11.63 -12.37 -23.66
N VAL A 325 10.30 -12.49 -23.79
CA VAL A 325 9.41 -11.32 -23.85
C VAL A 325 9.37 -10.59 -22.51
N ARG A 326 9.45 -11.32 -21.37
CA ARG A 326 9.58 -10.67 -20.04
C ARG A 326 10.87 -9.87 -19.92
N ASN A 327 11.99 -10.39 -20.38
CA ASN A 327 13.27 -9.71 -20.37
C ASN A 327 13.26 -8.47 -21.29
N GLN A 328 12.64 -8.57 -22.46
CA GLN A 328 12.45 -7.41 -23.34
C GLN A 328 11.57 -6.33 -22.70
N VAL A 329 10.45 -6.72 -22.09
CA VAL A 329 9.55 -5.78 -21.38
C VAL A 329 10.25 -5.12 -20.20
N ALA A 330 11.09 -5.86 -19.45
CA ALA A 330 11.89 -5.29 -18.37
C ALA A 330 12.89 -4.24 -18.89
N LYS A 331 13.62 -4.55 -19.97
CA LYS A 331 14.53 -3.61 -20.65
C LYS A 331 13.83 -2.38 -21.21
N MET A 332 12.59 -2.49 -21.69
CA MET A 332 11.80 -1.37 -22.19
C MET A 332 11.28 -0.43 -21.11
N LYS A 333 11.21 -0.86 -19.84
CA LYS A 333 10.67 -0.04 -18.75
C LYS A 333 11.61 1.09 -18.34
N GLN A 334 12.90 0.94 -18.56
CA GLN A 334 13.92 1.89 -18.14
C GLN A 334 14.79 2.27 -19.34
N ILE A 335 14.79 3.54 -19.71
CA ILE A 335 15.61 4.07 -20.79
C ILE A 335 16.86 4.70 -20.19
N PRO A 336 18.07 4.21 -20.54
CA PRO A 336 19.31 4.78 -20.03
C PRO A 336 19.61 6.14 -20.67
N VAL A 337 20.37 6.94 -19.93
CA VAL A 337 21.01 8.16 -20.41
C VAL A 337 22.53 7.90 -20.36
N PRO A 338 23.14 7.44 -21.48
CA PRO A 338 24.52 6.96 -21.49
C PRO A 338 25.52 7.99 -20.93
N GLU A 339 25.34 9.27 -21.21
CA GLU A 339 26.20 10.36 -20.74
C GLU A 339 26.22 10.52 -19.22
N LEU A 340 25.20 9.99 -18.52
CA LEU A 340 25.10 9.99 -17.06
C LEU A 340 25.54 8.65 -16.44
N ILE A 341 25.91 7.65 -17.26
CA ILE A 341 26.27 6.31 -16.79
C ILE A 341 27.72 5.97 -17.12
N GLU A 342 28.15 6.19 -18.39
CA GLU A 342 29.44 5.76 -18.88
C GLU A 342 30.61 6.40 -18.10
N GLY A 343 31.46 5.54 -17.51
CA GLY A 343 32.61 5.96 -16.69
C GLY A 343 32.23 6.66 -15.39
N LYS A 344 30.98 6.49 -14.89
CA LYS A 344 30.50 7.15 -13.67
C LYS A 344 30.36 6.18 -12.50
N LYS A 345 30.59 6.71 -11.30
CA LYS A 345 30.32 6.08 -10.00
C LYS A 345 28.96 6.56 -9.51
N LEU A 346 28.01 5.65 -9.42
CA LEU A 346 26.60 5.95 -9.17
C LEU A 346 26.16 5.41 -7.81
N LEU A 347 25.43 6.21 -7.02
CA LEU A 347 24.73 5.76 -5.84
C LEU A 347 23.23 5.82 -6.10
N PHE A 348 22.59 4.67 -6.12
CA PHE A 348 21.14 4.55 -6.26
C PHE A 348 20.47 4.39 -4.90
N VAL A 349 19.34 5.08 -4.73
CA VAL A 349 18.44 4.88 -3.59
C VAL A 349 17.14 4.26 -4.12
N ASP A 350 16.74 3.15 -3.52
CA ASP A 350 15.43 2.54 -3.71
C ASP A 350 14.61 2.62 -2.42
N ASP A 351 13.29 2.56 -2.51
CA ASP A 351 12.42 2.56 -1.34
C ASP A 351 12.59 1.32 -0.46
N SER A 352 12.73 0.16 -1.09
CA SER A 352 12.86 -1.12 -0.39
C SER A 352 13.43 -2.22 -1.27
N ILE A 353 14.11 -3.20 -0.66
CA ILE A 353 14.58 -4.40 -1.31
C ILE A 353 13.79 -5.60 -0.75
N VAL A 354 12.83 -6.10 -1.52
CA VAL A 354 11.96 -7.21 -1.10
C VAL A 354 12.51 -8.55 -1.58
N ARG A 355 12.48 -8.80 -2.89
CA ARG A 355 12.88 -10.08 -3.51
C ARG A 355 14.22 -10.04 -4.23
N GLY A 356 14.67 -8.86 -4.60
CA GLY A 356 15.94 -8.61 -5.27
C GLY A 356 15.98 -8.91 -6.79
N THR A 357 14.92 -9.47 -7.38
CA THR A 357 14.92 -9.86 -8.81
C THR A 357 15.09 -8.66 -9.75
N GLN A 358 14.31 -7.61 -9.55
CA GLN A 358 14.41 -6.39 -10.37
C GLN A 358 15.72 -5.65 -10.15
N LEU A 359 16.25 -5.74 -8.94
CA LEU A 359 17.49 -5.09 -8.55
C LEU A 359 18.69 -5.63 -9.32
N ARG A 360 18.78 -6.96 -9.48
CA ARG A 360 19.83 -7.61 -10.26
C ARG A 360 19.85 -7.13 -11.71
N GLU A 361 18.69 -7.16 -12.36
CA GLU A 361 18.56 -6.72 -13.76
C GLU A 361 18.97 -5.27 -13.93
N THR A 362 18.62 -4.39 -12.95
CA THR A 362 19.00 -2.97 -12.99
C THR A 362 20.52 -2.80 -12.87
N VAL A 363 21.18 -3.55 -12.00
CA VAL A 363 22.64 -3.46 -11.81
C VAL A 363 23.41 -3.97 -13.02
N GLU A 364 23.04 -5.15 -13.53
CA GLU A 364 23.61 -5.72 -14.75
C GLU A 364 23.50 -4.71 -15.92
N PHE A 365 22.33 -4.12 -16.08
CA PHE A 365 22.08 -3.10 -17.10
C PHE A 365 22.95 -1.84 -16.93
N LEU A 366 23.20 -1.36 -15.70
CA LEU A 366 24.07 -0.20 -15.47
C LEU A 366 25.53 -0.49 -15.84
N TYR A 367 26.06 -1.69 -15.48
CA TYR A 367 27.39 -2.09 -15.88
C TYR A 367 27.50 -2.33 -17.39
N GLU A 368 26.50 -2.93 -18.03
CA GLU A 368 26.42 -3.06 -19.48
C GLU A 368 26.43 -1.70 -20.18
N SER A 369 25.87 -0.67 -19.51
CA SER A 369 25.85 0.73 -19.98
C SER A 369 27.13 1.53 -19.64
N GLY A 370 28.14 0.86 -19.07
CA GLY A 370 29.46 1.44 -18.83
C GLY A 370 29.67 2.13 -17.46
N ALA A 371 28.81 1.85 -16.46
CA ALA A 371 29.04 2.37 -15.11
C ALA A 371 30.36 1.81 -14.53
N GLU A 372 31.14 2.65 -13.82
CA GLU A 372 32.39 2.24 -13.14
C GLU A 372 32.09 1.58 -11.80
N GLU A 373 31.24 2.20 -10.99
CA GLU A 373 30.80 1.69 -9.68
C GLU A 373 29.29 1.89 -9.52
N VAL A 374 28.62 0.89 -8.90
CA VAL A 374 27.21 0.95 -8.56
C VAL A 374 27.03 0.68 -7.07
N HIS A 375 26.68 1.73 -6.33
CA HIS A 375 26.36 1.68 -4.91
C HIS A 375 24.84 1.68 -4.74
N MET A 376 24.29 0.82 -3.87
CA MET A 376 22.85 0.75 -3.62
C MET A 376 22.50 1.08 -2.18
N ARG A 377 21.40 1.81 -2.00
CA ARG A 377 20.84 2.12 -0.70
C ARG A 377 19.34 1.81 -0.69
N SER A 378 18.90 1.14 0.35
CA SER A 378 17.47 0.93 0.62
C SER A 378 16.99 1.95 1.65
N ALA A 379 15.91 2.65 1.33
CA ALA A 379 15.32 3.67 2.19
C ALA A 379 14.53 3.10 3.39
N CYS A 380 14.54 1.79 3.58
CA CYS A 380 14.04 1.11 4.76
C CYS A 380 14.98 -0.02 5.19
N PRO A 381 14.85 -0.55 6.42
CA PRO A 381 15.61 -1.70 6.87
C PRO A 381 15.37 -2.96 6.04
N PRO A 382 16.22 -4.00 6.16
CA PRO A 382 15.97 -5.28 5.51
C PRO A 382 14.61 -5.86 5.91
N ILE A 383 13.81 -6.29 4.93
CA ILE A 383 12.50 -6.88 5.21
C ILE A 383 12.69 -8.32 5.66
N MET A 384 12.42 -8.58 6.96
CA MET A 384 12.60 -9.86 7.61
C MET A 384 11.32 -10.69 7.72
N TYR A 385 10.15 -10.06 7.65
CA TYR A 385 8.86 -10.71 7.86
C TYR A 385 7.87 -10.35 6.75
N SER A 386 7.20 -11.37 6.21
CA SER A 386 6.11 -11.17 5.26
C SER A 386 4.92 -10.50 5.95
N CYS A 387 4.39 -9.45 5.36
CA CYS A 387 3.28 -8.70 5.95
C CYS A 387 2.03 -9.57 6.09
N LYS A 388 1.54 -9.74 7.31
CA LYS A 388 0.30 -10.48 7.63
C LYS A 388 -0.94 -9.59 7.79
N TYR A 389 -0.80 -8.27 7.59
CA TYR A 389 -1.88 -7.31 7.85
C TYR A 389 -2.42 -6.64 6.58
N LEU A 390 -1.54 -6.29 5.62
CA LEU A 390 -1.90 -5.45 4.48
C LEU A 390 -1.46 -6.01 3.11
N ASN A 391 -0.91 -7.21 3.06
CA ASN A 391 -0.44 -7.85 1.82
C ASN A 391 0.74 -7.16 1.12
N PHE A 392 1.43 -6.22 1.77
CA PHE A 392 2.46 -5.40 1.15
C PHE A 392 3.66 -6.24 0.68
N SER A 393 4.32 -6.94 1.61
CA SER A 393 5.46 -7.82 1.33
C SER A 393 5.04 -9.30 1.31
N ARG A 394 3.75 -9.60 1.11
CA ARG A 394 3.26 -10.98 1.18
C ARG A 394 3.83 -11.83 0.04
N GLY A 395 4.50 -12.90 0.43
CA GLY A 395 4.90 -14.01 -0.42
C GLY A 395 4.15 -15.28 -0.07
N ASN A 396 4.44 -16.36 -0.77
CA ASN A 396 3.97 -17.69 -0.40
C ASN A 396 4.70 -18.20 0.85
N SER A 397 5.89 -17.67 1.11
CA SER A 397 6.77 -18.02 2.22
C SER A 397 7.65 -16.82 2.58
N ASP A 398 8.13 -16.73 3.82
CA ASP A 398 9.17 -15.78 4.22
C ASP A 398 10.46 -15.96 3.42
N MET A 399 10.70 -17.14 2.83
CA MET A 399 11.81 -17.41 1.92
C MET A 399 11.68 -16.69 0.57
N ASP A 400 10.56 -16.03 0.27
CA ASP A 400 10.46 -15.12 -0.86
C ASP A 400 11.21 -13.79 -0.61
N LEU A 401 11.52 -13.47 0.65
CA LEU A 401 12.27 -12.28 1.04
C LEU A 401 13.77 -12.48 0.85
N LEU A 402 14.44 -11.52 0.21
CA LEU A 402 15.87 -11.58 -0.06
C LEU A 402 16.69 -11.77 1.22
N ALA A 403 16.41 -10.96 2.25
CA ALA A 403 17.11 -11.04 3.52
C ALA A 403 17.00 -12.43 4.16
N ARG A 404 15.78 -13.00 4.22
CA ARG A 404 15.53 -14.33 4.80
C ARG A 404 16.27 -15.45 4.04
N ARG A 405 16.27 -15.40 2.70
CA ARG A 405 17.05 -16.36 1.88
C ARG A 405 18.54 -16.25 2.15
N THR A 406 19.05 -15.02 2.25
CA THR A 406 20.47 -14.81 2.52
C THR A 406 20.86 -15.32 3.91
N VAL A 407 20.02 -15.08 4.93
CA VAL A 407 20.21 -15.65 6.27
C VAL A 407 20.23 -17.18 6.24
N GLN A 408 19.29 -17.80 5.49
CA GLN A 408 19.24 -19.26 5.33
C GLN A 408 20.50 -19.81 4.62
N GLU A 409 21.02 -19.09 3.63
CA GLU A 409 22.26 -19.45 2.93
C GLU A 409 23.49 -19.35 3.84
N LEU A 410 23.52 -18.39 4.79
CA LEU A 410 24.64 -18.16 5.67
C LEU A 410 24.70 -19.12 6.88
N GLU A 411 23.63 -19.29 7.59
CA GLU A 411 23.59 -20.03 8.86
C GLU A 411 22.44 -21.06 8.95
N GLY A 412 21.70 -21.28 7.86
CA GLY A 412 20.59 -22.24 7.89
C GLY A 412 19.49 -21.86 8.88
N ASP A 413 18.89 -22.86 9.52
CA ASP A 413 17.78 -22.65 10.47
C ASP A 413 18.23 -21.93 11.77
N GLU A 414 19.50 -22.02 12.15
CA GLU A 414 20.05 -21.29 13.28
C GLU A 414 20.01 -19.77 13.03
N GLY A 415 20.39 -19.35 11.84
CA GLY A 415 20.32 -17.93 11.45
C GLY A 415 18.93 -17.32 11.55
N GLN A 416 17.88 -18.13 11.35
CA GLN A 416 16.49 -17.66 11.48
C GLN A 416 16.11 -17.27 12.93
N GLN A 417 16.90 -17.66 13.92
CA GLN A 417 16.70 -17.27 15.34
C GLN A 417 17.38 -15.94 15.65
N HIS A 418 18.24 -15.42 14.76
CA HIS A 418 19.03 -14.20 14.92
C HIS A 418 18.62 -13.05 13.98
N LEU A 419 17.36 -13.01 13.56
CA LEU A 419 16.88 -12.03 12.57
C LEU A 419 17.03 -10.58 13.02
N GLU A 420 16.96 -10.30 14.32
CA GLU A 420 17.18 -8.94 14.84
C GLU A 420 18.65 -8.49 14.63
N GLU A 421 19.61 -9.39 14.80
CA GLU A 421 21.03 -9.11 14.53
C GLU A 421 21.28 -8.91 13.03
N TYR A 422 20.69 -9.74 12.17
CA TYR A 422 20.78 -9.57 10.72
C TYR A 422 20.10 -8.30 10.21
N ALA A 423 19.06 -7.82 10.88
CA ALA A 423 18.40 -6.57 10.53
C ALA A 423 19.22 -5.32 10.91
N ASP A 424 20.15 -5.46 11.86
CA ASP A 424 21.08 -4.40 12.27
C ASP A 424 22.32 -4.40 11.36
N GLY A 425 22.37 -3.45 10.42
CA GLY A 425 23.50 -3.28 9.52
C GLY A 425 24.85 -2.92 10.20
N THR A 426 24.88 -2.72 11.51
CA THR A 426 26.13 -2.48 12.30
C THR A 426 26.65 -3.73 12.99
N SER A 427 25.83 -4.76 13.12
CA SER A 427 26.22 -6.04 13.71
C SER A 427 27.12 -6.87 12.77
N GLU A 428 27.85 -7.84 13.30
CA GLU A 428 28.68 -8.76 12.49
C GLU A 428 27.81 -9.57 11.50
N ARG A 429 26.65 -10.08 11.96
CA ARG A 429 25.71 -10.83 11.13
C ARG A 429 25.09 -9.94 10.04
N GLY A 430 24.70 -8.71 10.40
CA GLY A 430 24.18 -7.74 9.45
C GLY A 430 25.20 -7.39 8.36
N GLN A 431 26.45 -7.14 8.74
CA GLN A 431 27.54 -6.87 7.79
C GLN A 431 27.82 -8.08 6.88
N CYS A 432 27.79 -9.30 7.43
CA CYS A 432 27.93 -10.52 6.64
C CYS A 432 26.83 -10.66 5.60
N MET A 433 25.57 -10.42 5.99
CA MET A 433 24.41 -10.42 5.08
C MET A 433 24.57 -9.37 3.98
N LEU A 434 24.91 -8.12 4.33
CA LEU A 434 25.13 -7.05 3.35
C LEU A 434 26.20 -7.41 2.34
N LYS A 435 27.35 -7.94 2.80
CA LYS A 435 28.43 -8.37 1.94
C LYS A 435 28.00 -9.47 0.99
N THR A 436 27.30 -10.49 1.48
CA THR A 436 26.80 -11.60 0.67
C THR A 436 25.81 -11.13 -0.40
N ILE A 437 24.91 -10.20 -0.07
CA ILE A 437 23.99 -9.61 -1.04
C ILE A 437 24.76 -8.78 -2.08
N CYS A 438 25.75 -7.97 -1.65
CA CYS A 438 26.62 -7.21 -2.54
C CYS A 438 27.30 -8.09 -3.58
N GLU A 439 27.95 -9.17 -3.15
CA GLU A 439 28.65 -10.12 -4.02
C GLU A 439 27.69 -10.81 -4.99
N LYS A 440 26.50 -11.20 -4.49
CA LYS A 440 25.47 -11.91 -5.28
C LYS A 440 24.87 -11.07 -6.41
N PHE A 441 24.79 -9.76 -6.21
CA PHE A 441 24.18 -8.82 -7.17
C PHE A 441 25.19 -7.93 -7.89
N GLY A 442 26.47 -7.99 -7.51
CA GLY A 442 27.53 -7.22 -8.16
C GLY A 442 27.56 -5.74 -7.77
N PHE A 443 26.99 -5.34 -6.62
CA PHE A 443 27.12 -3.97 -6.13
C PHE A 443 28.53 -3.68 -5.66
N THR A 444 28.98 -2.44 -5.84
CA THR A 444 30.18 -1.94 -5.18
C THR A 444 29.97 -1.80 -3.66
N SER A 445 28.80 -1.35 -3.23
CA SER A 445 28.36 -1.36 -1.83
C SER A 445 26.84 -1.39 -1.70
N LEU A 446 26.37 -1.93 -0.58
CA LEU A 446 24.95 -1.96 -0.20
C LEU A 446 24.79 -1.37 1.21
N GLY A 447 23.77 -0.56 1.42
CA GLY A 447 23.38 -0.07 2.73
C GLY A 447 21.85 -0.01 2.86
N TYR A 448 21.38 -0.15 4.09
CA TYR A 448 19.96 -0.01 4.45
C TYR A 448 19.79 1.13 5.44
N GLN A 449 18.66 1.81 5.37
CA GLN A 449 18.23 2.70 6.44
C GLN A 449 18.05 1.91 7.74
N SER A 450 18.42 2.51 8.87
CA SER A 450 18.11 1.93 10.19
C SER A 450 16.61 2.08 10.53
N LEU A 451 16.08 1.22 11.39
CA LEU A 451 14.70 1.35 11.85
C LEU A 451 14.50 2.65 12.62
N GLU A 452 15.46 3.03 13.44
CA GLU A 452 15.47 4.29 14.19
C GLU A 452 15.45 5.50 13.26
N GLY A 453 16.29 5.51 12.21
CA GLY A 453 16.32 6.59 11.22
C GLY A 453 15.02 6.71 10.42
N LEU A 454 14.40 5.58 10.07
CA LEU A 454 13.10 5.56 9.41
C LEU A 454 11.99 6.13 10.32
N LEU A 455 11.96 5.73 11.58
CA LEU A 455 10.98 6.24 12.55
C LEU A 455 11.20 7.73 12.84
N GLU A 456 12.47 8.18 12.93
CA GLU A 456 12.83 9.61 13.02
C GLU A 456 12.30 10.39 11.81
N ALA A 457 12.42 9.82 10.60
CA ALA A 457 11.93 10.46 9.38
C ALA A 457 10.40 10.59 9.36
N ILE A 458 9.68 9.57 9.82
CA ILE A 458 8.22 9.60 9.96
C ILE A 458 7.82 10.65 11.01
N GLY A 459 8.48 10.67 12.18
CA GLY A 459 8.25 11.65 13.23
C GLY A 459 7.04 11.37 14.12
N LEU A 460 6.51 10.14 14.09
CA LEU A 460 5.50 9.65 15.05
C LEU A 460 6.16 8.86 16.18
N ASP A 461 5.48 8.78 17.31
CA ASP A 461 5.88 7.91 18.41
C ASP A 461 6.01 6.46 17.91
N ARG A 462 7.09 5.78 18.30
CA ARG A 462 7.41 4.42 17.85
C ARG A 462 6.28 3.42 18.10
N ASP A 463 5.58 3.54 19.20
CA ASP A 463 4.46 2.68 19.59
C ASP A 463 3.21 2.87 18.74
N LYS A 464 3.11 3.98 18.00
CA LYS A 464 2.02 4.26 17.07
C LYS A 464 2.26 3.73 15.65
N VAL A 465 3.46 3.27 15.34
CA VAL A 465 3.85 2.85 13.99
C VAL A 465 4.00 1.33 13.91
N CYS A 466 3.40 0.71 12.91
CA CYS A 466 3.59 -0.70 12.61
C CYS A 466 4.94 -0.92 11.91
N THR A 467 5.81 -1.67 12.56
CA THR A 467 7.16 -2.03 12.07
C THR A 467 7.32 -3.53 11.84
N TYR A 468 6.23 -4.26 11.76
CA TYR A 468 6.19 -5.73 11.68
C TYR A 468 7.11 -6.31 10.59
N CYS A 469 7.17 -5.68 9.40
CA CYS A 469 7.97 -6.17 8.28
C CYS A 469 9.48 -6.26 8.60
N TRP A 470 9.96 -5.50 9.58
CA TRP A 470 11.39 -5.41 9.92
C TRP A 470 11.75 -6.17 11.20
N ASN A 471 10.88 -6.14 12.23
CA ASN A 471 11.17 -6.68 13.56
C ASN A 471 10.17 -7.72 14.08
N GLY A 472 9.13 -8.07 13.30
CA GLY A 472 8.09 -9.01 13.71
C GLY A 472 7.12 -8.47 14.78
N LYS A 473 7.25 -7.20 15.18
CA LYS A 473 6.41 -6.55 16.21
C LYS A 473 5.37 -5.65 15.51
N GLY A 474 4.08 -5.97 15.66
CA GLY A 474 2.98 -5.27 14.96
C GLY A 474 1.73 -5.06 15.79
#